data_6e66defdc8ce87b88858d3e89106ee84
#
_entry.id   6e66defdc8ce87b88858d3e89106ee84
#
_cell.length_a   1.000
_cell.length_b   1.000
_cell.length_c   1.000
_cell.angle_alpha   90.00
_cell.angle_beta   90.00
_cell.angle_gamma   90.00
#
_symmetry.space_group_name_H-M   'P 1'
#
loop_
_entity.id
_entity.type
_entity.pdbx_description
1 polymer ?
#
loop_
_entity_poly.entity_id
_entity_poly.type
_entity_poly.pdbx_seq_one_letter_code
_entity_poly.pdbx_strand_id
1 'polypeptide(L)'
;MTEISLTTWAALAEIIGAGSIVTGLVVGWFQLRNFRVQQRNVVAINLAQTFYSRDLARSISLIQSIPAGISLEEMRALGQEYESAAITIVTSFETMGLLVFKRIAPLDLVLDLAGGIVAVMSFKLQRWRADLRAEQNQPSWGEWFEWLSDQAEKHKTVTEPAHTLHKDWKA
;
A
#
# COMPACT_ATOMS: atom_id res chain seq x y z
N MET A 1 -22.73 -65.77 3.05
CA MET A 1 -22.48 -64.41 3.56
C MET A 1 -21.06 -64.40 4.06
N THR A 2 -20.15 -63.78 3.36
CA THR A 2 -18.72 -63.68 3.72
C THR A 2 -18.62 -62.68 4.87
N GLU A 3 -18.29 -63.18 6.09
CA GLU A 3 -18.00 -62.29 7.22
C GLU A 3 -16.71 -61.55 6.90
N ILE A 4 -16.81 -60.21 6.77
CA ILE A 4 -15.67 -59.32 6.61
C ILE A 4 -14.90 -59.36 7.93
N SER A 5 -13.64 -59.79 7.92
CA SER A 5 -12.82 -59.91 9.13
C SER A 5 -12.56 -58.56 9.79
N LEU A 6 -12.38 -58.56 11.11
CA LEU A 6 -12.04 -57.36 11.91
C LEU A 6 -10.79 -56.62 11.37
N THR A 7 -9.84 -57.37 10.81
CA THR A 7 -8.63 -56.79 10.17
C THR A 7 -8.97 -56.03 8.91
N THR A 8 -9.96 -56.44 8.10
CA THR A 8 -10.37 -55.71 6.91
C THR A 8 -11.04 -54.40 7.28
N TRP A 9 -11.86 -54.37 8.33
CA TRP A 9 -12.45 -53.14 8.85
C TRP A 9 -11.41 -52.15 9.40
N ALA A 10 -10.36 -52.65 10.11
CA ALA A 10 -9.29 -51.84 10.61
C ALA A 10 -8.49 -51.20 9.44
N ALA A 11 -8.14 -51.96 8.41
CA ALA A 11 -7.45 -51.47 7.23
C ALA A 11 -8.28 -50.43 6.46
N LEU A 12 -9.59 -50.62 6.34
CA LEU A 12 -10.48 -49.65 5.73
C LEU A 12 -10.55 -48.32 6.52
N ALA A 13 -10.65 -48.42 7.85
CA ALA A 13 -10.66 -47.23 8.72
C ALA A 13 -9.33 -46.45 8.63
N GLU A 14 -8.20 -47.16 8.51
CA GLU A 14 -6.88 -46.53 8.37
C GLU A 14 -6.76 -45.79 7.03
N ILE A 15 -7.20 -46.37 5.93
CA ILE A 15 -7.20 -45.75 4.60
C ILE A 15 -8.11 -44.52 4.58
N ILE A 16 -9.32 -44.60 5.16
CA ILE A 16 -10.23 -43.47 5.26
C ILE A 16 -9.64 -42.37 6.13
N GLY A 17 -9.01 -42.73 7.26
CA GLY A 17 -8.35 -41.79 8.15
C GLY A 17 -7.20 -41.04 7.44
N ALA A 18 -6.31 -41.78 6.78
CA ALA A 18 -5.23 -41.22 5.99
C ALA A 18 -5.72 -40.30 4.85
N GLY A 19 -6.76 -40.74 4.12
CA GLY A 19 -7.41 -39.95 3.08
C GLY A 19 -8.02 -38.65 3.61
N SER A 20 -8.64 -38.69 4.78
CA SER A 20 -9.22 -37.51 5.43
C SER A 20 -8.15 -36.49 5.84
N ILE A 21 -6.99 -36.93 6.34
CA ILE A 21 -5.88 -36.06 6.69
C ILE A 21 -5.32 -35.38 5.45
N VAL A 22 -5.05 -36.12 4.37
CA VAL A 22 -4.55 -35.56 3.12
C VAL A 22 -5.55 -34.55 2.53
N THR A 23 -6.82 -34.88 2.53
CA THR A 23 -7.89 -33.97 2.04
C THR A 23 -7.94 -32.69 2.89
N GLY A 24 -7.86 -32.82 4.23
CA GLY A 24 -7.81 -31.67 5.15
C GLY A 24 -6.62 -30.76 4.88
N LEU A 25 -5.44 -31.32 4.65
CA LEU A 25 -4.23 -30.54 4.31
C LEU A 25 -4.37 -29.81 2.96
N VAL A 26 -4.91 -30.47 1.95
CA VAL A 26 -5.14 -29.86 0.63
C VAL A 26 -6.15 -28.72 0.72
N VAL A 27 -7.29 -28.94 1.37
CA VAL A 27 -8.31 -27.91 1.58
C VAL A 27 -7.76 -26.75 2.40
N GLY A 28 -7.03 -27.02 3.48
CA GLY A 28 -6.36 -25.98 4.29
C GLY A 28 -5.36 -25.15 3.48
N TRP A 29 -4.60 -25.78 2.63
CA TRP A 29 -3.68 -25.09 1.71
C TRP A 29 -4.42 -24.14 0.74
N PHE A 30 -5.50 -24.60 0.11
CA PHE A 30 -6.33 -23.77 -0.77
C PHE A 30 -6.98 -22.61 -0.01
N GLN A 31 -7.48 -22.84 1.20
CA GLN A 31 -8.07 -21.81 2.03
C GLN A 31 -7.04 -20.74 2.41
N LEU A 32 -5.82 -21.12 2.83
CA LEU A 32 -4.74 -20.18 3.12
C LEU A 32 -4.34 -19.34 1.91
N ARG A 33 -4.28 -19.97 0.73
CA ARG A 33 -3.96 -19.25 -0.51
C ARG A 33 -5.06 -18.24 -0.85
N ASN A 34 -6.31 -18.63 -0.79
CA ASN A 34 -7.45 -17.76 -1.06
C ASN A 34 -7.53 -16.60 -0.05
N PHE A 35 -7.26 -16.87 1.22
CA PHE A 35 -7.23 -15.84 2.25
C PHE A 35 -6.18 -14.75 1.98
N ARG A 36 -4.98 -15.13 1.55
CA ARG A 36 -3.92 -14.16 1.16
C ARG A 36 -4.32 -13.31 -0.02
N VAL A 37 -4.98 -13.89 -1.03
CA VAL A 37 -5.48 -13.14 -2.20
C VAL A 37 -6.57 -12.17 -1.79
N GLN A 38 -7.51 -12.59 -0.94
CA GLN A 38 -8.58 -11.71 -0.43
C GLN A 38 -8.02 -10.56 0.40
N GLN A 39 -7.02 -10.79 1.26
CA GLN A 39 -6.37 -9.72 2.02
C GLN A 39 -5.73 -8.67 1.11
N ARG A 40 -5.02 -9.08 0.05
CA ARG A 40 -4.44 -8.14 -0.93
C ARG A 40 -5.53 -7.30 -1.61
N ASN A 41 -6.65 -7.89 -1.97
CA ASN A 41 -7.75 -7.18 -2.61
C ASN A 41 -8.40 -6.16 -1.66
N VAL A 42 -8.59 -6.50 -0.39
CA VAL A 42 -9.11 -5.57 0.62
C VAL A 42 -8.18 -4.38 0.82
N VAL A 43 -6.87 -4.62 0.92
CA VAL A 43 -5.87 -3.55 1.03
C VAL A 43 -5.89 -2.68 -0.22
N ALA A 44 -5.98 -3.25 -1.42
CA ALA A 44 -6.05 -2.51 -2.68
C ALA A 44 -7.28 -1.58 -2.73
N ILE A 45 -8.45 -2.09 -2.34
CA ILE A 45 -9.69 -1.31 -2.29
C ILE A 45 -9.59 -0.17 -1.27
N ASN A 46 -9.09 -0.45 -0.07
CA ASN A 46 -8.93 0.57 0.98
C ASN A 46 -7.94 1.67 0.56
N LEU A 47 -6.82 1.31 -0.07
CA LEU A 47 -5.87 2.28 -0.62
C LEU A 47 -6.51 3.12 -1.71
N ALA A 48 -7.22 2.49 -2.66
CA ALA A 48 -7.94 3.21 -3.71
C ALA A 48 -8.97 4.19 -3.11
N GLN A 49 -9.75 3.77 -2.11
CA GLN A 49 -10.70 4.65 -1.42
C GLN A 49 -10.02 5.85 -0.74
N THR A 50 -8.83 5.66 -0.16
CA THR A 50 -8.06 6.75 0.44
C THR A 50 -7.65 7.77 -0.62
N PHE A 51 -7.19 7.32 -1.80
CA PHE A 51 -6.86 8.20 -2.93
C PHE A 51 -8.06 8.93 -3.50
N TYR A 52 -9.21 8.29 -3.54
CA TYR A 52 -10.46 8.89 -4.01
C TYR A 52 -11.17 9.70 -2.92
N SER A 53 -10.57 9.85 -1.71
CA SER A 53 -11.14 10.73 -0.70
C SER A 53 -11.13 12.18 -1.21
N ARG A 54 -12.26 12.85 -1.03
CA ARG A 54 -12.42 14.27 -1.46
C ARG A 54 -11.38 15.17 -0.82
N ASP A 55 -11.04 14.91 0.43
CA ASP A 55 -10.11 15.72 1.20
C ASP A 55 -8.67 15.60 0.69
N LEU A 56 -8.21 14.39 0.39
CA LEU A 56 -6.88 14.19 -0.20
C LEU A 56 -6.80 14.77 -1.61
N ALA A 57 -7.80 14.56 -2.45
CA ALA A 57 -7.85 15.11 -3.80
C ALA A 57 -7.82 16.64 -3.80
N ARG A 58 -8.60 17.28 -2.91
CA ARG A 58 -8.58 18.74 -2.72
C ARG A 58 -7.22 19.22 -2.23
N SER A 59 -6.63 18.53 -1.25
CA SER A 59 -5.32 18.87 -0.70
C SER A 59 -4.22 18.79 -1.77
N ILE A 60 -4.22 17.73 -2.59
CA ILE A 60 -3.31 17.58 -3.72
C ILE A 60 -3.47 18.75 -4.70
N SER A 61 -4.70 19.11 -5.07
CA SER A 61 -4.99 20.22 -5.99
C SER A 61 -4.46 21.56 -5.45
N LEU A 62 -4.68 21.84 -4.16
CA LEU A 62 -4.18 23.06 -3.50
C LEU A 62 -2.64 23.11 -3.51
N ILE A 63 -1.97 22.04 -3.14
CA ILE A 63 -0.50 22.00 -3.10
C ILE A 63 0.08 21.98 -4.52
N GLN A 64 -0.60 21.44 -5.52
CA GLN A 64 -0.17 21.54 -6.91
C GLN A 64 -0.15 22.97 -7.44
N SER A 65 -1.05 23.84 -6.97
CA SER A 65 -1.17 25.23 -7.41
C SER A 65 -0.07 26.17 -6.89
N ILE A 66 0.68 25.78 -5.87
CA ILE A 66 1.74 26.60 -5.27
C ILE A 66 3.13 26.22 -5.81
N PRO A 67 4.16 27.09 -5.68
CA PRO A 67 5.52 26.77 -6.07
C PRO A 67 6.11 25.57 -5.30
N ALA A 68 7.06 24.88 -5.91
CA ALA A 68 7.84 23.86 -5.22
C ALA A 68 8.88 24.52 -4.27
N GLY A 69 9.20 23.82 -3.17
CA GLY A 69 10.21 24.29 -2.21
C GLY A 69 9.75 25.48 -1.35
N ILE A 70 8.45 25.67 -1.17
CA ILE A 70 7.86 26.66 -0.28
C ILE A 70 8.31 26.42 1.17
N SER A 71 8.67 27.48 1.90
CA SER A 71 8.99 27.42 3.32
C SER A 71 7.74 27.32 4.20
N LEU A 72 7.94 27.04 5.50
CA LEU A 72 6.84 27.03 6.48
C LEU A 72 6.19 28.42 6.61
N GLU A 73 7.02 29.47 6.65
CA GLU A 73 6.53 30.87 6.76
C GLU A 73 5.71 31.27 5.51
N GLU A 74 6.23 30.99 4.32
CA GLU A 74 5.53 31.26 3.06
C GLU A 74 4.21 30.48 2.96
N MET A 75 4.19 29.21 3.40
CA MET A 75 2.97 28.39 3.42
C MET A 75 1.92 29.01 4.36
N ARG A 76 2.31 29.45 5.55
CA ARG A 76 1.41 30.11 6.52
C ARG A 76 0.88 31.45 5.99
N ALA A 77 1.69 32.18 5.24
CA ALA A 77 1.28 33.43 4.61
C ALA A 77 0.19 33.21 3.53
N LEU A 78 0.13 32.05 2.88
CA LEU A 78 -0.94 31.70 1.94
C LEU A 78 -2.28 31.43 2.64
N GLY A 79 -2.26 31.02 3.91
CA GLY A 79 -3.44 30.74 4.71
C GLY A 79 -3.51 29.33 5.27
N GLN A 80 -4.30 29.15 6.31
CA GLN A 80 -4.42 27.89 7.07
C GLN A 80 -4.86 26.71 6.21
N GLU A 81 -5.61 26.93 5.13
CA GLU A 81 -6.07 25.85 4.25
C GLU A 81 -4.91 25.17 3.52
N TYR A 82 -3.85 25.91 3.15
CA TYR A 82 -2.67 25.32 2.51
C TYR A 82 -1.83 24.49 3.49
N GLU A 83 -1.63 24.99 4.71
CA GLU A 83 -0.94 24.22 5.75
C GLU A 83 -1.72 22.94 6.12
N SER A 84 -3.06 23.06 6.26
CA SER A 84 -3.92 21.89 6.50
C SER A 84 -3.87 20.88 5.34
N ALA A 85 -3.83 21.36 4.10
CA ALA A 85 -3.69 20.50 2.92
C ALA A 85 -2.32 19.78 2.92
N ALA A 86 -1.24 20.48 3.24
CA ALA A 86 0.09 19.89 3.35
C ALA A 86 0.15 18.80 4.43
N ILE A 87 -0.43 19.06 5.61
CA ILE A 87 -0.54 18.07 6.70
C ILE A 87 -1.34 16.85 6.23
N THR A 88 -2.48 17.05 5.58
CA THR A 88 -3.32 15.95 5.06
C THR A 88 -2.54 15.06 4.08
N ILE A 89 -1.77 15.66 3.17
CA ILE A 89 -0.93 14.93 2.21
C ILE A 89 0.13 14.14 2.94
N VAL A 90 0.90 14.79 3.82
CA VAL A 90 2.00 14.12 4.52
C VAL A 90 1.47 12.98 5.37
N THR A 91 0.43 13.17 6.18
CA THR A 91 -0.13 12.12 7.05
C THR A 91 -0.72 10.95 6.25
N SER A 92 -1.34 11.23 5.10
CA SER A 92 -1.87 10.19 4.22
C SER A 92 -0.75 9.33 3.63
N PHE A 93 0.28 9.93 3.07
CA PHE A 93 1.40 9.21 2.47
C PHE A 93 2.35 8.60 3.52
N GLU A 94 2.46 9.21 4.69
CA GLU A 94 3.13 8.63 5.87
C GLU A 94 2.48 7.30 6.25
N THR A 95 1.16 7.28 6.37
CA THR A 95 0.41 6.05 6.65
C THR A 95 0.64 4.99 5.57
N MET A 96 0.61 5.38 4.30
CA MET A 96 0.87 4.46 3.19
C MET A 96 2.30 3.90 3.23
N GLY A 97 3.28 4.76 3.45
CA GLY A 97 4.68 4.35 3.57
C GLY A 97 4.89 3.35 4.71
N LEU A 98 4.29 3.62 5.87
CA LEU A 98 4.33 2.70 7.01
C LEU A 98 3.67 1.36 6.70
N LEU A 99 2.51 1.34 6.05
CA LEU A 99 1.81 0.10 5.66
C LEU A 99 2.66 -0.74 4.69
N VAL A 100 3.34 -0.09 3.75
CA VAL A 100 4.26 -0.77 2.83
C VAL A 100 5.47 -1.32 3.57
N PHE A 101 6.11 -0.52 4.41
CA PHE A 101 7.27 -0.94 5.20
C PHE A 101 6.93 -2.15 6.10
N LYS A 102 5.76 -2.15 6.72
CA LYS A 102 5.24 -3.27 7.53
C LYS A 102 4.77 -4.47 6.69
N ARG A 103 4.88 -4.41 5.35
CA ARG A 103 4.42 -5.46 4.43
C ARG A 103 2.93 -5.80 4.52
N ILE A 104 2.14 -4.84 5.01
CA ILE A 104 0.66 -4.91 5.03
C ILE A 104 0.13 -4.59 3.64
N ALA A 105 0.68 -3.54 3.00
CA ALA A 105 0.39 -3.18 1.62
C ALA A 105 1.55 -3.58 0.70
N PRO A 106 1.30 -4.15 -0.50
CA PRO A 106 2.34 -4.41 -1.49
C PRO A 106 2.89 -3.10 -2.05
N LEU A 107 4.24 -2.98 -2.14
CA LEU A 107 4.90 -1.78 -2.67
C LEU A 107 4.51 -1.51 -4.12
N ASP A 108 4.53 -2.54 -4.97
CA ASP A 108 4.15 -2.47 -6.38
C ASP A 108 2.77 -1.82 -6.55
N LEU A 109 1.77 -2.32 -5.83
CA LEU A 109 0.42 -1.78 -5.89
C LEU A 109 0.35 -0.29 -5.48
N VAL A 110 1.04 0.10 -4.40
CA VAL A 110 1.04 1.50 -3.93
C VAL A 110 1.73 2.40 -4.93
N LEU A 111 2.82 1.96 -5.54
CA LEU A 111 3.54 2.74 -6.55
C LEU A 111 2.77 2.86 -7.87
N ASP A 112 2.07 1.81 -8.29
CA ASP A 112 1.19 1.84 -9.46
C ASP A 112 0.03 2.83 -9.28
N LEU A 113 -0.56 2.87 -8.08
CA LEU A 113 -1.66 3.78 -7.77
C LEU A 113 -1.21 5.23 -7.57
N ALA A 114 -0.09 5.45 -6.92
CA ALA A 114 0.25 6.75 -6.34
C ALA A 114 1.69 7.21 -6.54
N GLY A 115 2.59 6.39 -7.04
CA GLY A 115 4.02 6.69 -7.06
C GLY A 115 4.35 8.04 -7.71
N GLY A 116 3.64 8.42 -8.76
CA GLY A 116 3.81 9.71 -9.42
C GLY A 116 3.44 10.90 -8.52
N ILE A 117 2.30 10.82 -7.86
CA ILE A 117 1.81 11.87 -6.95
C ILE A 117 2.66 11.94 -5.69
N VAL A 118 3.05 10.81 -5.13
CA VAL A 118 3.93 10.73 -3.95
C VAL A 118 5.24 11.48 -4.22
N ALA A 119 5.92 11.20 -5.34
CA ALA A 119 7.17 11.86 -5.68
C ALA A 119 7.00 13.38 -5.89
N VAL A 120 5.95 13.80 -6.61
CA VAL A 120 5.68 15.22 -6.85
C VAL A 120 5.37 15.96 -5.56
N MET A 121 4.53 15.40 -4.68
CA MET A 121 4.16 16.04 -3.42
C MET A 121 5.34 16.08 -2.45
N SER A 122 6.17 15.04 -2.41
CA SER A 122 7.39 15.01 -1.61
C SER A 122 8.36 16.11 -2.02
N PHE A 123 8.59 16.26 -3.33
CA PHE A 123 9.44 17.33 -3.87
C PHE A 123 8.90 18.73 -3.54
N LYS A 124 7.58 18.96 -3.73
CA LYS A 124 6.97 20.27 -3.44
C LYS A 124 7.04 20.65 -1.98
N LEU A 125 6.84 19.70 -1.08
CA LEU A 125 6.76 19.93 0.36
C LEU A 125 8.09 19.72 1.10
N GLN A 126 9.19 19.49 0.40
CA GLN A 126 10.47 19.13 1.02
C GLN A 126 10.96 20.17 2.01
N ARG A 127 11.01 21.45 1.61
CA ARG A 127 11.47 22.56 2.47
C ARG A 127 10.48 22.79 3.63
N TRP A 128 9.22 22.85 3.35
CA TRP A 128 8.17 23.01 4.35
C TRP A 128 8.23 21.91 5.44
N ARG A 129 8.43 20.64 5.04
CA ARG A 129 8.62 19.53 5.99
C ARG A 129 9.88 19.72 6.85
N ALA A 130 10.99 20.14 6.25
CA ALA A 130 12.24 20.37 6.97
C ALA A 130 12.08 21.48 8.02
N ASP A 131 11.45 22.59 7.64
CA ASP A 131 11.18 23.71 8.53
C ASP A 131 10.24 23.30 9.68
N LEU A 132 9.18 22.54 9.40
CA LEU A 132 8.24 22.07 10.41
C LEU A 132 8.88 21.08 11.39
N ARG A 133 9.72 20.16 10.90
CA ARG A 133 10.52 19.25 11.75
C ARG A 133 11.42 20.02 12.72
N ALA A 134 12.05 21.08 12.23
CA ALA A 134 12.91 21.94 13.05
C ALA A 134 12.11 22.72 14.10
N GLU A 135 10.98 23.34 13.72
CA GLU A 135 10.12 24.08 14.62
C GLU A 135 9.56 23.22 15.74
N GLN A 136 9.09 22.01 15.40
CA GLN A 136 8.46 21.08 16.36
C GLN A 136 9.46 20.21 17.12
N ASN A 137 10.73 20.26 16.76
CA ASN A 137 11.78 19.36 17.28
C ASN A 137 11.40 17.86 17.10
N GLN A 138 10.82 17.52 15.93
CA GLN A 138 10.37 16.18 15.57
C GLN A 138 11.04 15.71 14.25
N PRO A 139 12.28 15.24 14.27
CA PRO A 139 13.04 14.90 13.08
C PRO A 139 12.44 13.75 12.26
N SER A 140 11.68 12.85 12.90
CA SER A 140 11.05 11.69 12.23
C SER A 140 9.65 11.98 11.65
N TRP A 141 9.13 13.19 11.80
CA TRP A 141 7.81 13.52 11.26
C TRP A 141 7.82 13.45 9.73
N GLY A 142 6.94 12.63 9.14
CA GLY A 142 6.86 12.41 7.70
C GLY A 142 8.02 11.56 7.12
N GLU A 143 8.69 10.73 7.93
CA GLU A 143 9.82 9.89 7.48
C GLU A 143 9.38 8.77 6.53
N TRP A 144 8.22 8.19 6.75
CA TRP A 144 7.68 7.13 5.88
C TRP A 144 7.17 7.67 4.55
N PHE A 145 6.70 8.91 4.52
CA PHE A 145 6.40 9.60 3.27
C PHE A 145 7.66 9.83 2.44
N GLU A 146 8.74 10.28 3.07
CA GLU A 146 10.03 10.49 2.41
C GLU A 146 10.59 9.16 1.89
N TRP A 147 10.59 8.12 2.72
CA TRP A 147 10.98 6.78 2.33
C TRP A 147 10.15 6.25 1.14
N LEU A 148 8.82 6.44 1.17
CA LEU A 148 7.93 6.02 0.08
C LEU A 148 8.24 6.78 -1.22
N SER A 149 8.56 8.07 -1.13
CA SER A 149 9.00 8.88 -2.26
C SER A 149 10.29 8.35 -2.88
N ASP A 150 11.27 7.98 -2.06
CA ASP A 150 12.53 7.39 -2.53
C ASP A 150 12.28 6.04 -3.25
N GLN A 151 11.34 5.23 -2.75
CA GLN A 151 10.96 3.99 -3.45
C GLN A 151 10.28 4.30 -4.80
N ALA A 152 9.42 5.33 -4.85
CA ALA A 152 8.75 5.73 -6.09
C ALA A 152 9.75 6.23 -7.15
N GLU A 153 10.75 7.00 -6.76
CA GLU A 153 11.81 7.46 -7.67
C GLU A 153 12.65 6.32 -8.21
N LYS A 154 13.07 5.39 -7.34
CA LYS A 154 13.82 4.19 -7.74
C LYS A 154 13.02 3.34 -8.72
N HIS A 155 11.72 3.17 -8.48
CA HIS A 155 10.84 2.39 -9.35
C HIS A 155 10.71 3.04 -10.73
N LYS A 156 10.56 4.35 -10.82
CA LYS A 156 10.46 5.11 -12.08
C LYS A 156 11.71 5.01 -12.96
N THR A 157 12.89 4.94 -12.37
CA THR A 157 14.16 4.87 -13.13
C THR A 157 14.39 3.50 -13.76
N VAL A 158 13.70 2.46 -13.30
CA VAL A 158 13.90 1.06 -13.73
C VAL A 158 12.78 0.57 -14.64
N THR A 159 11.59 1.17 -14.57
CA THR A 159 10.39 0.66 -15.23
C THR A 159 9.91 1.62 -16.32
N GLU A 160 9.68 1.12 -17.55
CA GLU A 160 9.00 1.87 -18.58
C GLU A 160 7.57 2.23 -18.15
N PRO A 161 6.99 3.34 -18.66
CA PRO A 161 5.60 3.68 -18.39
C PRO A 161 4.65 2.53 -18.74
N ALA A 162 3.68 2.25 -17.87
CA ALA A 162 2.77 1.11 -18.00
C ALA A 162 2.04 1.08 -19.35
N HIS A 163 1.66 2.24 -19.90
CA HIS A 163 1.00 2.32 -21.19
C HIS A 163 1.90 1.90 -22.36
N THR A 164 3.22 2.00 -22.21
CA THR A 164 4.20 1.54 -23.19
C THR A 164 4.45 0.05 -23.01
N LEU A 165 4.69 -0.37 -21.78
CA LEU A 165 4.98 -1.76 -21.43
C LEU A 165 3.82 -2.70 -21.77
N HIS A 166 2.59 -2.26 -21.56
CA HIS A 166 1.37 -3.07 -21.71
C HIS A 166 0.52 -2.69 -22.92
N LYS A 167 1.11 -2.02 -23.96
CA LYS A 167 0.38 -1.59 -25.16
C LYS A 167 -0.36 -2.72 -25.89
N ASP A 168 0.15 -3.94 -25.81
CA ASP A 168 -0.42 -5.14 -26.45
C ASP A 168 -1.22 -6.02 -25.48
N TRP A 169 -1.53 -5.52 -24.27
CA TRP A 169 -2.27 -6.28 -23.26
C TRP A 169 -3.70 -6.58 -23.75
N LYS A 170 -4.09 -7.86 -23.62
CA LYS A 170 -5.46 -8.34 -23.96
C LYS A 170 -6.08 -8.94 -22.70
N ALA A 171 -7.36 -8.62 -22.46
CA ALA A 171 -8.16 -9.18 -21.36
C ALA A 171 -8.48 -10.66 -21.58
#